data_4a2b33b8c4247a691db8cb26aa91b367
#
_entry.id   4a2b33b8c4247a691db8cb26aa91b367
#
_cell.length_a   1.000
_cell.length_b   1.000
_cell.length_c   1.000
_cell.angle_alpha   90.00
_cell.angle_beta   90.00
_cell.angle_gamma   90.00
#
_symmetry.space_group_name_H-M   'P 1'
#
loop_
_entity.id
_entity.type
_entity.pdbx_description
1 polymer ?
#
loop_
_entity_poly.entity_id
_entity_poly.type
_entity_poly.pdbx_seq_one_letter_code
_entity_poly.pdbx_strand_id
1 'polypeptide(L)'
;KGATPVTNFLLNVKYLYYHQEDSLTTDFKYLKTQGTFDIYENTAKGMSIGYLMNDSIKDWYYDSAYPFRVQNDLGEQAFDVFELFHDIEIDDPATNGCTASKTNDGEYYFEYGDSRPDNMTFTIPITETAENLYLFYDGTQVENAQIMVDGTNVKSGDLDGYMLPIGKVSAGSEVK
;
A
#
# COMPACT_ATOMS: atom_id res chain seq x y z
N LYS A 1 -7.47 -4.85 4.92
CA LYS A 1 -6.82 -3.76 5.65
C LYS A 1 -5.51 -4.30 6.22
N GLY A 2 -4.37 -3.85 5.74
CA GLY A 2 -3.06 -4.30 6.23
C GLY A 2 -2.50 -5.58 5.62
N ALA A 3 -3.02 -6.04 4.51
CA ALA A 3 -2.50 -7.21 3.80
C ALA A 3 -1.20 -6.87 3.05
N THR A 4 -0.10 -6.77 3.79
CA THR A 4 1.24 -6.66 3.21
C THR A 4 1.93 -8.03 3.23
N PRO A 5 3.00 -8.26 2.43
CA PRO A 5 3.82 -9.45 2.53
C PRO A 5 4.30 -9.74 3.95
N VAL A 6 4.65 -8.68 4.70
CA VAL A 6 5.11 -8.80 6.10
C VAL A 6 4.02 -9.33 7.01
N THR A 7 2.80 -8.76 6.96
CA THR A 7 1.70 -9.24 7.79
C THR A 7 1.25 -10.63 7.37
N ASN A 8 1.21 -10.93 6.08
CA ASN A 8 0.88 -12.27 5.58
C ASN A 8 1.90 -13.32 6.04
N PHE A 9 3.19 -12.96 6.07
CA PHE A 9 4.26 -13.81 6.57
C PHE A 9 4.10 -14.07 8.08
N LEU A 10 3.96 -13.01 8.89
CA LEU A 10 3.83 -13.13 10.34
C LEU A 10 2.58 -13.91 10.78
N LEU A 11 1.46 -13.73 10.07
CA LEU A 11 0.21 -14.44 10.34
C LEU A 11 0.16 -15.83 9.67
N ASN A 12 1.22 -16.23 8.98
CA ASN A 12 1.30 -17.50 8.26
C ASN A 12 0.11 -17.72 7.29
N VAL A 13 -0.26 -16.66 6.55
CA VAL A 13 -1.36 -16.70 5.60
C VAL A 13 -0.95 -17.52 4.39
N LYS A 14 -1.54 -18.71 4.26
CA LYS A 14 -1.22 -19.66 3.18
C LYS A 14 -2.09 -19.45 1.94
N TYR A 15 -3.36 -19.16 2.14
CA TYR A 15 -4.32 -18.98 1.06
C TYR A 15 -5.10 -17.69 1.26
N LEU A 16 -5.39 -17.03 0.14
CA LEU A 16 -6.31 -15.90 0.09
C LEU A 16 -7.52 -16.24 -0.80
N TYR A 17 -8.67 -15.78 -0.37
CA TYR A 17 -9.92 -15.81 -1.13
C TYR A 17 -10.27 -14.39 -1.49
N TYR A 18 -10.22 -14.06 -2.77
CA TYR A 18 -10.44 -12.70 -3.24
C TYR A 18 -11.59 -12.63 -4.24
N HIS A 19 -12.27 -11.50 -4.26
CA HIS A 19 -13.15 -11.15 -5.37
C HIS A 19 -12.31 -10.84 -6.61
N GLN A 20 -12.84 -11.16 -7.81
CA GLN A 20 -12.15 -11.01 -9.09
C GLN A 20 -11.69 -9.59 -9.44
N GLU A 21 -12.13 -8.58 -8.68
CA GLU A 21 -11.86 -7.16 -8.97
C GLU A 21 -10.68 -6.58 -8.18
N ASP A 22 -10.07 -7.36 -7.28
CA ASP A 22 -9.02 -6.86 -6.40
C ASP A 22 -7.62 -7.18 -6.95
N SER A 23 -6.74 -6.17 -6.98
CA SER A 23 -5.31 -6.38 -7.27
C SER A 23 -4.60 -7.02 -6.08
N LEU A 24 -3.72 -7.97 -6.36
CA LEU A 24 -2.93 -8.67 -5.35
C LEU A 24 -1.45 -8.37 -5.47
N THR A 25 -0.73 -8.57 -4.37
CA THR A 25 0.72 -8.53 -4.35
C THR A 25 1.32 -9.73 -5.09
N THR A 26 2.56 -9.58 -5.55
CA THR A 26 3.26 -10.58 -6.37
C THR A 26 3.54 -11.91 -5.63
N ASP A 27 3.38 -11.93 -4.30
CA ASP A 27 3.63 -13.13 -3.48
C ASP A 27 2.55 -14.21 -3.62
N PHE A 28 1.44 -13.88 -4.27
CA PHE A 28 0.31 -14.78 -4.40
C PHE A 28 0.17 -15.34 -5.82
N LYS A 29 0.17 -16.66 -5.92
CA LYS A 29 -0.07 -17.38 -7.17
C LYS A 29 -1.52 -17.80 -7.24
N TYR A 30 -2.19 -17.45 -8.34
CA TYR A 30 -3.53 -17.94 -8.64
C TYR A 30 -3.57 -19.48 -8.73
N LEU A 31 -4.54 -20.08 -8.06
CA LEU A 31 -4.79 -21.52 -8.12
C LEU A 31 -6.03 -21.85 -8.94
N LYS A 32 -7.15 -21.26 -8.58
CA LYS A 32 -8.46 -21.55 -9.22
C LYS A 32 -9.51 -20.53 -8.82
N THR A 33 -10.59 -20.49 -9.60
CA THR A 33 -11.84 -19.79 -9.23
C THR A 33 -12.83 -20.77 -8.65
N GLN A 34 -13.54 -20.38 -7.60
CA GLN A 34 -14.63 -21.14 -7.00
C GLN A 34 -15.80 -20.20 -6.69
N GLY A 35 -16.87 -20.30 -7.48
CA GLY A 35 -17.97 -19.34 -7.41
C GLY A 35 -17.53 -17.96 -7.89
N THR A 36 -17.71 -16.95 -7.06
CA THR A 36 -17.29 -15.56 -7.31
C THR A 36 -15.91 -15.21 -6.72
N PHE A 37 -15.22 -16.19 -6.15
CA PHE A 37 -13.93 -15.98 -5.50
C PHE A 37 -12.80 -16.61 -6.28
N ASP A 38 -11.72 -15.89 -6.41
CA ASP A 38 -10.43 -16.42 -6.84
C ASP A 38 -9.62 -16.85 -5.62
N ILE A 39 -8.97 -18.00 -5.73
CA ILE A 39 -8.17 -18.60 -4.68
C ILE A 39 -6.71 -18.50 -5.08
N TYR A 40 -5.92 -17.93 -4.20
CA TYR A 40 -4.48 -17.73 -4.39
C TYR A 40 -3.70 -18.42 -3.27
N GLU A 41 -2.54 -18.95 -3.62
CA GLU A 41 -1.57 -19.52 -2.70
C GLU A 41 -0.41 -18.56 -2.49
N ASN A 42 -0.07 -18.30 -1.23
CA ASN A 42 1.13 -17.55 -0.88
C ASN A 42 2.37 -18.39 -1.21
N THR A 43 3.22 -17.85 -2.08
CA THR A 43 4.45 -18.51 -2.54
C THR A 43 5.68 -18.07 -1.74
N ALA A 44 5.54 -17.17 -0.77
CA ALA A 44 6.61 -16.74 0.10
C ALA A 44 7.23 -17.95 0.83
N LYS A 45 8.55 -18.01 0.84
CA LYS A 45 9.30 -19.07 1.50
C LYS A 45 9.55 -18.71 2.97
N GLY A 46 9.67 -19.71 3.82
CA GLY A 46 10.07 -19.53 5.21
C GLY A 46 8.92 -19.30 6.18
N MET A 47 7.67 -19.50 5.75
CA MET A 47 6.54 -19.46 6.69
C MET A 47 6.67 -20.55 7.75
N SER A 48 6.44 -20.19 9.01
CA SER A 48 6.59 -21.08 10.17
C SER A 48 5.41 -20.92 11.11
N ILE A 49 5.19 -21.92 11.95
CA ILE A 49 4.18 -21.87 13.05
C ILE A 49 4.61 -20.92 14.18
N GLY A 50 5.86 -20.47 14.19
CA GLY A 50 6.38 -19.52 15.18
C GLY A 50 7.70 -18.95 14.74
N TYR A 51 8.00 -17.77 15.24
CA TYR A 51 9.21 -17.02 14.94
C TYR A 51 9.96 -16.71 16.23
N LEU A 52 11.29 -16.83 16.18
CA LEU A 52 12.14 -16.31 17.23
C LEU A 52 12.33 -14.81 16.97
N MET A 53 11.95 -14.00 17.94
CA MET A 53 12.08 -12.56 17.93
C MET A 53 13.14 -12.11 18.93
N ASN A 54 13.73 -10.96 18.71
CA ASN A 54 14.65 -10.33 19.64
C ASN A 54 13.94 -9.92 20.94
N ASP A 55 14.70 -9.85 22.03
CA ASP A 55 14.14 -9.49 23.34
C ASP A 55 13.59 -8.06 23.40
N SER A 56 14.09 -7.16 22.53
CA SER A 56 13.60 -5.77 22.37
C SER A 56 12.11 -5.67 22.09
N ILE A 57 11.51 -6.70 21.46
CA ILE A 57 10.08 -6.71 21.18
C ILE A 57 9.20 -6.73 22.44
N LYS A 58 9.74 -7.12 23.59
CA LYS A 58 8.97 -7.20 24.85
C LYS A 58 8.52 -5.83 25.36
N ASP A 59 9.33 -4.82 25.09
CA ASP A 59 9.08 -3.44 25.50
C ASP A 59 8.66 -2.58 24.31
N TRP A 60 8.40 -3.22 23.16
CA TRP A 60 8.01 -2.53 21.94
C TRP A 60 6.65 -1.86 22.10
N TYR A 61 6.64 -0.57 21.87
CA TYR A 61 5.44 0.26 21.83
C TYR A 61 5.52 1.13 20.59
N TYR A 62 4.44 1.21 19.86
CA TYR A 62 4.33 2.07 18.69
C TYR A 62 2.97 2.75 18.63
N ASP A 63 2.99 4.03 18.42
CA ASP A 63 1.82 4.88 18.42
C ASP A 63 1.74 5.73 17.12
N SER A 64 1.81 5.09 15.98
CA SER A 64 1.67 5.73 14.68
C SER A 64 0.47 5.18 13.92
N ALA A 65 -0.23 6.08 13.23
CA ALA A 65 -1.26 5.73 12.26
C ALA A 65 -0.65 5.18 10.94
N TYR A 66 0.67 5.33 10.75
CA TYR A 66 1.38 4.97 9.52
C TYR A 66 1.75 3.49 9.50
N PRO A 67 1.01 2.62 8.78
CA PRO A 67 1.20 1.16 8.87
C PRO A 67 2.55 0.68 8.35
N PHE A 68 3.17 1.38 7.41
CA PHE A 68 4.48 0.99 6.88
C PHE A 68 5.61 1.32 7.85
N ARG A 69 5.53 2.45 8.55
CA ARG A 69 6.48 2.80 9.63
C ARG A 69 6.38 1.83 10.79
N VAL A 70 5.14 1.44 11.17
CA VAL A 70 4.92 0.40 12.20
C VAL A 70 5.56 -0.93 11.81
N GLN A 71 5.45 -1.32 10.55
CA GLN A 71 6.05 -2.57 10.07
C GLN A 71 7.57 -2.49 9.95
N ASN A 72 8.12 -1.34 9.56
CA ASN A 72 9.57 -1.12 9.57
C ASN A 72 10.12 -1.23 10.99
N ASP A 73 9.51 -0.54 11.95
CA ASP A 73 9.92 -0.59 13.35
C ASP A 73 9.78 -2.01 13.94
N LEU A 74 8.69 -2.70 13.65
CA LEU A 74 8.53 -4.11 14.02
C LEU A 74 9.64 -4.99 13.44
N GLY A 75 10.00 -4.78 12.17
CA GLY A 75 11.08 -5.50 11.51
C GLY A 75 12.42 -5.30 12.20
N GLU A 76 12.74 -4.06 12.54
CA GLU A 76 13.95 -3.69 13.25
C GLU A 76 13.98 -4.30 14.66
N GLN A 77 12.94 -4.08 15.45
CA GLN A 77 12.89 -4.52 16.84
C GLN A 77 12.83 -6.05 16.99
N ALA A 78 12.10 -6.72 16.12
CA ALA A 78 11.88 -8.16 16.22
C ALA A 78 12.97 -9.00 15.55
N PHE A 79 13.55 -8.52 14.45
CA PHE A 79 14.34 -9.35 13.55
C PHE A 79 15.64 -8.70 13.04
N ASP A 80 16.01 -7.53 13.49
CA ASP A 80 17.13 -6.72 12.99
C ASP A 80 17.04 -6.45 11.45
N VAL A 81 15.82 -6.34 10.95
CA VAL A 81 15.56 -6.05 9.53
C VAL A 81 15.18 -4.58 9.40
N PHE A 82 16.07 -3.80 8.83
CA PHE A 82 15.89 -2.39 8.61
C PHE A 82 15.18 -2.14 7.29
N GLU A 83 14.23 -1.22 7.29
CA GLU A 83 13.60 -0.68 6.09
C GLU A 83 12.96 -1.75 5.18
N LEU A 84 11.90 -2.38 5.68
CA LEU A 84 11.04 -3.27 4.89
C LEU A 84 10.26 -2.52 3.79
N PHE A 85 9.90 -1.27 4.09
CA PHE A 85 9.24 -0.34 3.19
C PHE A 85 9.95 1.00 3.22
N HIS A 86 10.10 1.62 2.08
CA HIS A 86 10.59 3.00 1.98
C HIS A 86 9.56 3.87 1.27
N ASP A 87 9.50 5.12 1.71
CA ASP A 87 8.60 6.10 1.15
C ASP A 87 9.13 6.59 -0.21
N ILE A 88 8.26 6.73 -1.18
CA ILE A 88 8.56 7.40 -2.44
C ILE A 88 8.22 8.87 -2.26
N GLU A 89 9.16 9.75 -2.57
CA GLU A 89 8.92 11.19 -2.52
C GLU A 89 7.91 11.59 -3.61
N ILE A 90 6.91 12.37 -3.18
CA ILE A 90 5.82 12.82 -4.04
C ILE A 90 5.96 14.33 -4.22
N ASP A 91 5.95 14.77 -5.45
CA ASP A 91 5.87 16.19 -5.81
C ASP A 91 4.47 16.75 -5.53
N ASP A 92 4.38 18.08 -5.46
CA ASP A 92 3.11 18.77 -5.26
C ASP A 92 2.09 18.40 -6.35
N PRO A 93 0.85 18.08 -5.97
CA PRO A 93 -0.16 17.67 -6.92
C PRO A 93 -0.66 18.83 -7.76
N ALA A 94 -1.08 18.54 -8.98
CA ALA A 94 -1.90 19.46 -9.76
C ALA A 94 -3.32 19.46 -9.18
N THR A 95 -3.82 20.64 -8.81
CA THR A 95 -5.14 20.84 -8.21
C THR A 95 -6.08 21.62 -9.11
N ASN A 96 -7.37 21.29 -9.05
CA ASN A 96 -8.43 22.04 -9.70
C ASN A 96 -9.65 22.09 -8.79
N GLY A 97 -10.02 23.28 -8.33
CA GLY A 97 -11.15 23.50 -7.41
C GLY A 97 -10.87 23.16 -5.94
N CYS A 98 -9.70 22.64 -5.61
CA CYS A 98 -9.25 22.37 -4.25
C CYS A 98 -7.85 22.96 -4.00
N THR A 99 -7.44 23.01 -2.75
CA THR A 99 -6.07 23.36 -2.35
C THR A 99 -5.41 22.17 -1.67
N ALA A 100 -4.11 21.98 -1.94
CA ALA A 100 -3.31 20.96 -1.27
C ALA A 100 -2.24 21.64 -0.41
N SER A 101 -2.01 21.13 0.77
CA SER A 101 -0.93 21.58 1.66
C SER A 101 -0.15 20.37 2.16
N LYS A 102 1.19 20.45 2.08
CA LYS A 102 2.10 19.41 2.56
C LYS A 102 2.49 19.68 4.01
N THR A 103 2.43 18.66 4.84
CA THR A 103 2.93 18.74 6.22
C THR A 103 4.44 18.55 6.27
N ASN A 104 5.02 18.78 7.46
CA ASN A 104 6.44 18.52 7.69
C ASN A 104 6.81 17.03 7.56
N ASP A 105 5.84 16.13 7.75
CA ASP A 105 6.02 14.68 7.63
C ASP A 105 5.80 14.16 6.20
N GLY A 106 5.55 15.07 5.24
CA GLY A 106 5.38 14.74 3.83
C GLY A 106 3.96 14.34 3.43
N GLU A 107 3.01 14.37 4.33
CA GLU A 107 1.60 14.11 4.05
C GLU A 107 0.93 15.29 3.35
N TYR A 108 -0.06 15.02 2.51
CA TYR A 108 -0.87 16.04 1.88
C TYR A 108 -2.25 16.10 2.49
N TYR A 109 -2.65 17.30 2.89
CA TYR A 109 -4.04 17.63 3.20
C TYR A 109 -4.64 18.43 2.08
N PHE A 110 -5.91 18.22 1.80
CA PHE A 110 -6.63 18.99 0.81
C PHE A 110 -7.93 19.51 1.38
N GLU A 111 -8.23 20.74 1.01
CA GLU A 111 -9.46 21.42 1.34
C GLU A 111 -10.25 21.64 0.06
N TYR A 112 -11.53 21.30 0.11
CA TYR A 112 -12.45 21.51 -1.01
C TYR A 112 -12.68 23.00 -1.24
N GLY A 113 -12.71 23.40 -2.50
CA GLY A 113 -13.12 24.74 -2.88
C GLY A 113 -14.66 24.88 -2.94
N ASP A 114 -15.12 26.11 -3.15
CA ASP A 114 -16.55 26.41 -3.26
C ASP A 114 -17.18 25.97 -4.59
N SER A 115 -16.37 25.57 -5.57
CA SER A 115 -16.81 25.21 -6.93
C SER A 115 -16.42 23.78 -7.28
N ARG A 116 -17.38 22.99 -7.76
CA ARG A 116 -17.17 21.63 -8.28
C ARG A 116 -17.05 21.64 -9.80
N PRO A 117 -16.31 20.71 -10.42
CA PRO A 117 -15.65 19.55 -9.82
C PRO A 117 -14.30 19.90 -9.18
N ASP A 118 -14.07 19.31 -8.02
CA ASP A 118 -12.80 19.38 -7.32
C ASP A 118 -12.00 18.12 -7.64
N ASN A 119 -10.78 18.26 -8.10
CA ASN A 119 -9.90 17.12 -8.31
C ASN A 119 -8.43 17.49 -8.03
N MET A 120 -7.69 16.46 -7.74
CA MET A 120 -6.27 16.53 -7.49
C MET A 120 -5.58 15.37 -8.19
N THR A 121 -4.46 15.65 -8.83
CA THR A 121 -3.67 14.65 -9.54
C THR A 121 -2.25 14.67 -9.04
N PHE A 122 -1.78 13.55 -8.54
CA PHE A 122 -0.37 13.28 -8.28
C PHE A 122 0.25 12.64 -9.51
N THR A 123 1.49 13.01 -9.80
CA THR A 123 2.31 12.37 -10.83
C THR A 123 3.61 11.93 -10.17
N ILE A 124 3.82 10.63 -10.09
CA ILE A 124 4.90 10.02 -9.29
C ILE A 124 5.83 9.26 -10.23
N PRO A 125 7.04 9.79 -10.49
CA PRO A 125 8.04 9.07 -11.28
C PRO A 125 8.63 7.93 -10.43
N ILE A 126 8.64 6.72 -10.98
CA ILE A 126 9.22 5.55 -10.33
C ILE A 126 10.67 5.42 -10.74
N THR A 127 11.59 5.75 -9.85
CA THR A 127 13.02 5.75 -10.11
C THR A 127 13.66 4.37 -9.97
N GLU A 128 13.08 3.52 -9.12
CA GLU A 128 13.53 2.16 -8.88
C GLU A 128 12.37 1.18 -9.02
N THR A 129 12.64 -0.06 -9.45
CA THR A 129 11.59 -1.07 -9.58
C THR A 129 11.03 -1.43 -8.22
N ALA A 130 9.72 -1.18 -8.04
CA ALA A 130 8.97 -1.61 -6.87
C ALA A 130 8.35 -2.98 -7.16
N GLU A 131 8.71 -4.02 -6.40
CA GLU A 131 8.08 -5.34 -6.51
C GLU A 131 6.65 -5.32 -5.97
N ASN A 132 6.39 -4.49 -4.95
CA ASN A 132 5.07 -4.27 -4.38
C ASN A 132 4.92 -2.80 -4.03
N LEU A 133 4.32 -2.03 -4.92
CA LEU A 133 3.98 -0.63 -4.67
C LEU A 133 2.64 -0.55 -3.95
N TYR A 134 2.57 0.31 -2.94
CA TYR A 134 1.35 0.59 -2.18
C TYR A 134 1.03 2.07 -2.18
N LEU A 135 -0.25 2.38 -2.23
CA LEU A 135 -0.76 3.69 -1.85
C LEU A 135 -1.33 3.59 -0.43
N PHE A 136 -0.93 4.50 0.43
CA PHE A 136 -1.56 4.72 1.72
C PHE A 136 -2.25 6.08 1.73
N TYR A 137 -3.47 6.11 2.24
CA TYR A 137 -4.15 7.35 2.54
C TYR A 137 -4.88 7.20 3.88
N ASP A 138 -4.81 8.26 4.69
CA ASP A 138 -5.55 8.35 5.95
C ASP A 138 -6.70 9.31 5.73
N GLY A 139 -7.90 8.78 5.64
CA GLY A 139 -9.05 9.64 5.45
C GLY A 139 -10.34 8.90 5.14
N THR A 140 -11.39 9.63 5.28
CA THR A 140 -12.72 9.26 4.85
C THR A 140 -12.77 9.25 3.33
N GLN A 141 -13.46 8.31 2.77
CA GLN A 141 -13.78 8.08 1.37
C GLN A 141 -13.19 9.07 0.35
N VAL A 142 -12.30 8.57 -0.49
CA VAL A 142 -11.95 9.25 -1.73
C VAL A 142 -12.88 8.72 -2.81
N GLU A 143 -13.80 9.57 -3.27
CA GLU A 143 -14.75 9.22 -4.32
C GLU A 143 -14.10 9.36 -5.70
N ASN A 144 -14.42 8.45 -6.61
CA ASN A 144 -14.01 8.50 -8.02
C ASN A 144 -12.48 8.56 -8.22
N ALA A 145 -11.71 7.90 -7.37
CA ALA A 145 -10.27 7.80 -7.56
C ALA A 145 -9.94 7.01 -8.83
N GLN A 146 -8.82 7.38 -9.46
CA GLN A 146 -8.26 6.65 -10.59
C GLN A 146 -6.75 6.53 -10.39
N ILE A 147 -6.25 5.30 -10.50
CA ILE A 147 -4.82 5.01 -10.43
C ILE A 147 -4.38 4.47 -11.79
N MET A 148 -3.41 5.13 -12.38
CA MET A 148 -2.85 4.75 -13.66
C MET A 148 -1.35 4.46 -13.53
N VAL A 149 -0.87 3.43 -14.24
CA VAL A 149 0.56 3.16 -14.45
C VAL A 149 0.83 3.26 -15.93
N ASP A 150 1.70 4.18 -16.33
CA ASP A 150 2.04 4.45 -17.73
C ASP A 150 0.80 4.70 -18.61
N GLY A 151 -0.17 5.43 -18.06
CA GLY A 151 -1.44 5.72 -18.73
C GLY A 151 -2.45 4.58 -18.78
N THR A 152 -2.11 3.40 -18.25
CA THR A 152 -3.03 2.27 -18.13
C THR A 152 -3.73 2.31 -16.78
N ASN A 153 -5.06 2.31 -16.78
CA ASN A 153 -5.84 2.29 -15.56
C ASN A 153 -5.67 0.93 -14.84
N VAL A 154 -5.16 0.96 -13.62
CA VAL A 154 -4.98 -0.23 -12.77
C VAL A 154 -6.02 -0.33 -11.67
N LYS A 155 -6.60 0.81 -11.26
CA LYS A 155 -7.70 0.86 -10.29
C LYS A 155 -8.55 2.09 -10.53
N SER A 156 -9.87 1.95 -10.41
CA SER A 156 -10.81 3.08 -10.44
C SER A 156 -12.00 2.81 -9.54
N GLY A 157 -12.61 3.88 -9.05
CA GLY A 157 -13.76 3.84 -8.14
C GLY A 157 -13.45 4.47 -6.80
N ASP A 158 -14.32 4.23 -5.85
CA ASP A 158 -14.16 4.77 -4.51
C ASP A 158 -13.07 3.98 -3.76
N LEU A 159 -12.21 4.71 -3.05
CA LEU A 159 -11.21 4.11 -2.18
C LEU A 159 -11.76 4.05 -0.76
N ASP A 160 -11.91 2.86 -0.22
CA ASP A 160 -12.46 2.61 1.12
C ASP A 160 -11.47 1.94 2.09
N GLY A 161 -10.21 1.82 1.70
CA GLY A 161 -9.16 1.17 2.47
C GLY A 161 -7.95 2.07 2.70
N TYR A 162 -7.29 1.89 3.81
CA TYR A 162 -6.09 2.67 4.18
C TYR A 162 -4.84 2.31 3.36
N MET A 163 -4.74 1.06 2.92
CA MET A 163 -3.62 0.58 2.11
C MET A 163 -4.14 -0.10 0.86
N LEU A 164 -3.71 0.40 -0.28
CA LEU A 164 -4.08 -0.14 -1.59
C LEU A 164 -2.84 -0.70 -2.27
N PRO A 165 -2.81 -2.01 -2.56
CA PRO A 165 -1.75 -2.58 -3.36
C PRO A 165 -1.92 -2.17 -4.83
N ILE A 166 -0.87 -1.60 -5.42
CA ILE A 166 -0.78 -1.29 -6.84
C ILE A 166 -0.08 -2.43 -7.58
N GLY A 167 0.80 -3.14 -6.87
CA GLY A 167 1.55 -4.26 -7.41
C GLY A 167 2.93 -3.88 -7.92
N LYS A 168 3.47 -4.65 -8.86
CA LYS A 168 4.80 -4.42 -9.41
C LYS A 168 4.79 -3.26 -10.40
N VAL A 169 5.71 -2.30 -10.19
CA VAL A 169 5.93 -1.17 -11.09
C VAL A 169 7.42 -1.07 -11.40
N SER A 170 7.78 -0.97 -12.67
CA SER A 170 9.17 -0.94 -13.12
C SER A 170 9.79 0.45 -12.98
N ALA A 171 11.09 0.52 -12.81
CA ALA A 171 11.84 1.77 -12.91
C ALA A 171 11.61 2.44 -14.27
N GLY A 172 11.42 3.75 -14.25
CA GLY A 172 11.10 4.56 -15.44
C GLY A 172 9.61 4.69 -15.73
N SER A 173 8.75 3.97 -15.00
CA SER A 173 7.28 4.14 -15.09
C SER A 173 6.82 5.41 -14.37
N GLU A 174 5.61 5.84 -14.74
CA GLU A 174 4.91 6.95 -14.09
C GLU A 174 3.59 6.45 -13.50
N VAL A 175 3.34 6.77 -12.23
CA VAL A 175 2.07 6.51 -11.56
C VAL A 175 1.30 7.81 -11.41
N LYS A 176 0.02 7.78 -11.76
CA LYS A 176 -0.91 8.91 -11.57
C LYS A 176 -2.11 8.48 -10.75
#